data_3c467eda061946252c6812209cda5769
#
_entry.id   3c467eda061946252c6812209cda5769
#
_cell.length_a   1.000
_cell.length_b   1.000
_cell.length_c   1.000
_cell.angle_alpha   90.00
_cell.angle_beta   90.00
_cell.angle_gamma   90.00
#
_symmetry.space_group_name_H-M   'P 1'
#
loop_
_entity.id
_entity.type
_entity.pdbx_description
1 polymer ?
#
loop_
_entity_poly.entity_id
_entity_poly.type
_entity_poly.pdbx_seq_one_letter_code
_entity_poly.pdbx_strand_id
1 'polypeptide(L)'
;MDADRRRLLQLIASSSLVPFLELPDGWADAAHASAQSSATPPDSELIASAAEALSVFDFEPVARAKLPPWHWAWLSTGGDGSETMQANREGFERYQIRARRLVDVSKVDTSVRLFNQSWETPIFLSPVGGHRTYNPDGELATARAAKSKRHLQVLSTVTTTSVEDVNAARGEPVWFQLYQRDEWGQTRQLIKRVESAGCPALVFTVDLLGGRNMEQFNRVSQRNRQQCGACHLNGQPLTDLRNRPMLNALSVSATPQPEIGTPTWDYVKRLKDATGMKLLVKGIVTREDAELAIQNGVDGVYISNHGGRAENSLRPTVQCISEVAAGVAGRAPILVDGGIRRGTDVYKALALGATAVGVGRPYMWGLASFGQPGVEAVLDILRREFQLIMRQSGVTSVRGIGATQIVDRQRS
;
A
#
# COMPACT_ATOMS: atom_id res chain seq x y z
N MET A 1 -18.56 13.14 14.88
CA MET A 1 -19.65 13.47 15.83
C MET A 1 -20.47 14.57 15.20
N ASP A 2 -21.75 14.31 15.06
CA ASP A 2 -22.73 15.17 14.42
C ASP A 2 -22.85 16.53 15.16
N ALA A 3 -22.95 17.62 14.42
CA ALA A 3 -23.05 18.98 14.96
C ALA A 3 -24.29 19.14 15.87
N ASP A 4 -25.34 18.42 15.58
CA ASP A 4 -26.57 18.40 16.38
C ASP A 4 -26.38 17.72 17.73
N ARG A 5 -25.54 16.70 17.82
CA ARG A 5 -25.18 16.02 19.05
C ARG A 5 -24.30 16.88 19.96
N ARG A 6 -23.45 17.74 19.39
CA ARG A 6 -22.68 18.74 20.15
C ARG A 6 -23.57 19.84 20.71
N ARG A 7 -24.53 20.33 19.91
CA ARG A 7 -25.49 21.33 20.38
C ARG A 7 -26.39 20.78 21.48
N LEU A 8 -26.84 19.54 21.39
CA LEU A 8 -27.64 18.88 22.42
C LEU A 8 -26.86 18.75 23.72
N LEU A 9 -25.61 18.33 23.69
CA LEU A 9 -24.75 18.22 24.85
C LEU A 9 -24.44 19.59 25.50
N GLN A 10 -24.28 20.65 24.71
CA GLN A 10 -24.11 22.01 25.20
C GLN A 10 -25.39 22.55 25.84
N LEU A 11 -26.57 22.23 25.31
CA LEU A 11 -27.87 22.59 25.88
C LEU A 11 -28.13 21.86 27.22
N ILE A 12 -27.77 20.59 27.32
CA ILE A 12 -27.87 19.81 28.57
C ILE A 12 -26.91 20.36 29.63
N ALA A 13 -25.68 20.69 29.28
CA ALA A 13 -24.68 21.24 30.20
C ALA A 13 -25.01 22.66 30.70
N SER A 14 -25.86 23.41 30.00
CA SER A 14 -26.30 24.75 30.37
C SER A 14 -27.66 24.79 31.11
N SER A 15 -28.33 23.66 31.28
CA SER A 15 -29.62 23.59 31.96
C SER A 15 -29.46 23.43 33.45
N SER A 16 -30.28 24.16 34.22
CA SER A 16 -30.32 24.12 35.71
C SER A 16 -30.86 22.80 36.30
N LEU A 17 -31.07 21.77 35.47
CA LEU A 17 -31.53 20.42 35.86
C LEU A 17 -30.40 19.39 36.06
N VAL A 18 -29.13 19.79 35.82
CA VAL A 18 -27.94 18.93 35.94
C VAL A 18 -27.69 18.32 37.33
N PRO A 19 -28.15 18.89 38.46
CA PRO A 19 -27.90 18.31 39.78
C PRO A 19 -28.63 16.99 40.08
N PHE A 20 -29.53 16.54 39.21
CA PHE A 20 -30.35 15.34 39.44
C PHE A 20 -30.06 14.15 38.52
N LEU A 21 -29.05 14.24 37.65
CA LEU A 21 -28.62 13.13 36.80
C LEU A 21 -27.25 12.60 37.30
N GLU A 22 -27.29 11.60 38.17
CA GLU A 22 -26.11 10.75 38.39
C GLU A 22 -25.81 10.01 37.09
N LEU A 23 -24.80 10.47 36.33
CA LEU A 23 -24.27 9.74 35.21
C LEU A 23 -23.49 8.53 35.74
N PRO A 24 -23.70 7.31 35.21
CA PRO A 24 -22.93 6.15 35.63
C PRO A 24 -21.43 6.42 35.49
N ASP A 25 -20.64 6.04 36.50
CA ASP A 25 -19.18 6.05 36.43
C ASP A 25 -18.71 5.27 35.17
N GLY A 26 -17.94 5.91 34.32
CA GLY A 26 -17.46 5.33 33.06
C GLY A 26 -17.82 6.12 31.79
N TRP A 27 -18.76 7.06 31.83
CA TRP A 27 -19.08 7.90 30.66
C TRP A 27 -18.04 8.99 30.40
N ALA A 28 -17.31 9.42 31.42
CA ALA A 28 -16.17 10.34 31.29
C ALA A 28 -14.98 9.67 30.60
N ASP A 29 -14.72 8.39 30.86
CA ASP A 29 -13.62 7.63 30.29
C ASP A 29 -13.84 7.32 28.81
N ALA A 30 -15.07 7.11 28.36
CA ALA A 30 -15.37 6.88 26.94
C ALA A 30 -15.14 8.13 26.06
N ALA A 31 -15.28 9.33 26.62
CA ALA A 31 -14.98 10.58 25.91
C ALA A 31 -13.46 10.86 25.85
N HIS A 32 -12.69 10.35 26.80
CA HIS A 32 -11.21 10.45 26.80
C HIS A 32 -10.53 9.37 26.00
N ALA A 33 -11.14 8.21 25.77
CA ALA A 33 -10.57 7.13 24.95
C ALA A 33 -10.48 7.46 23.46
N SER A 34 -11.27 8.41 22.94
CA SER A 34 -11.20 8.86 21.54
C SER A 34 -10.17 9.97 21.28
N ALA A 35 -9.57 10.52 22.33
CA ALA A 35 -8.50 11.50 22.28
C ALA A 35 -7.14 10.88 22.66
N GLN A 36 -6.98 9.56 22.45
CA GLN A 36 -5.67 8.93 22.63
C GLN A 36 -4.67 9.52 21.66
N SER A 37 -3.88 10.32 22.24
CA SER A 37 -2.75 11.09 21.81
C SER A 37 -1.94 10.42 20.70
N SER A 38 -1.60 11.21 19.71
CA SER A 38 -0.47 11.02 18.79
C SER A 38 0.91 11.07 19.51
N ALA A 39 0.98 10.84 20.81
CA ALA A 39 2.23 10.77 21.55
C ALA A 39 2.97 9.50 21.12
N THR A 40 4.22 9.64 20.75
CA THR A 40 5.12 8.50 20.56
C THR A 40 5.23 7.78 21.90
N PRO A 41 5.10 6.44 21.96
CA PRO A 41 5.35 5.69 23.20
C PRO A 41 6.73 6.04 23.74
N PRO A 42 6.93 6.03 25.06
CA PRO A 42 8.26 6.20 25.63
C PRO A 42 9.20 5.11 25.08
N ASP A 43 10.48 5.41 24.94
CA ASP A 43 11.49 4.50 24.35
C ASP A 43 11.51 3.11 25.01
N SER A 44 11.09 3.01 26.28
CA SER A 44 10.98 1.74 27.02
C SER A 44 9.87 0.81 26.51
N GLU A 45 8.94 1.30 25.69
CA GLU A 45 7.83 0.52 25.11
C GLU A 45 8.09 0.09 23.65
N LEU A 46 9.23 0.54 23.07
CA LEU A 46 9.58 0.19 21.70
C LEU A 46 10.28 -1.17 21.66
N ILE A 47 9.92 -1.99 20.66
CA ILE A 47 10.63 -3.24 20.42
C ILE A 47 12.10 -2.94 20.05
N ALA A 48 13.04 -3.70 20.61
CA ALA A 48 14.48 -3.54 20.39
C ALA A 48 14.95 -4.30 19.14
N SER A 49 14.20 -5.31 18.70
CA SER A 49 14.53 -6.14 17.52
C SER A 49 13.29 -6.53 16.72
N ALA A 50 13.50 -6.89 15.45
CA ALA A 50 12.41 -7.36 14.59
C ALA A 50 11.74 -8.66 15.11
N ALA A 51 12.49 -9.47 15.89
CA ALA A 51 11.99 -10.73 16.44
C ALA A 51 10.97 -10.54 17.59
N GLU A 52 10.96 -9.40 18.24
CA GLU A 52 10.03 -9.08 19.32
C GLU A 52 8.65 -8.65 18.79
N ALA A 53 8.55 -8.34 17.51
CA ALA A 53 7.30 -7.87 16.93
C ALA A 53 6.21 -8.96 16.93
N LEU A 54 5.07 -8.64 17.50
CA LEU A 54 3.87 -9.49 17.51
C LEU A 54 2.92 -9.13 16.36
N SER A 55 2.95 -7.87 15.92
CA SER A 55 2.14 -7.34 14.85
C SER A 55 2.92 -6.34 13.98
N VAL A 56 2.39 -6.03 12.78
CA VAL A 56 3.01 -5.03 11.92
C VAL A 56 2.98 -3.61 12.53
N PHE A 57 2.08 -3.36 13.47
CA PHE A 57 1.96 -2.07 14.15
C PHE A 57 3.12 -1.78 15.10
N ASP A 58 3.84 -2.79 15.57
CA ASP A 58 4.96 -2.64 16.48
C ASP A 58 6.17 -1.95 15.80
N PHE A 59 6.23 -2.01 14.46
CA PHE A 59 7.27 -1.35 13.68
C PHE A 59 6.99 0.15 13.47
N GLU A 60 5.74 0.59 13.50
CA GLU A 60 5.39 1.99 13.22
C GLU A 60 6.02 2.98 14.21
N PRO A 61 5.90 2.78 15.54
CA PRO A 61 6.52 3.68 16.52
C PRO A 61 8.05 3.66 16.46
N VAL A 62 8.67 2.51 16.21
CA VAL A 62 10.13 2.41 16.02
C VAL A 62 10.58 3.18 14.78
N ALA A 63 9.88 3.02 13.66
CA ALA A 63 10.15 3.77 12.44
C ALA A 63 10.00 5.28 12.65
N ARG A 64 8.96 5.70 13.39
CA ARG A 64 8.74 7.10 13.75
C ARG A 64 9.89 7.67 14.59
N ALA A 65 10.37 6.92 15.56
CA ALA A 65 11.47 7.35 16.43
C ALA A 65 12.83 7.46 15.66
N LYS A 66 13.06 6.56 14.69
CA LYS A 66 14.31 6.52 13.92
C LYS A 66 14.37 7.49 12.75
N LEU A 67 13.22 7.84 12.16
CA LEU A 67 13.19 8.66 10.95
C LEU A 67 13.20 10.15 11.27
N PRO A 68 13.95 10.97 10.51
CA PRO A 68 13.81 12.41 10.56
C PRO A 68 12.33 12.82 10.29
N PRO A 69 11.84 13.93 10.89
CA PRO A 69 10.44 14.34 10.79
C PRO A 69 9.92 14.44 9.35
N TRP A 70 10.74 14.92 8.43
CA TRP A 70 10.38 15.03 7.01
C TRP A 70 10.19 13.66 6.34
N HIS A 71 11.09 12.69 6.61
CA HIS A 71 11.00 11.33 6.07
C HIS A 71 9.79 10.59 6.65
N TRP A 72 9.57 10.75 7.96
CA TRP A 72 8.40 10.21 8.61
C TRP A 72 7.10 10.78 8.02
N ALA A 73 7.01 12.10 7.88
CA ALA A 73 5.83 12.75 7.30
C ALA A 73 5.56 12.26 5.87
N TRP A 74 6.62 12.09 5.05
CA TRP A 74 6.46 11.53 3.71
C TRP A 74 5.87 10.12 3.73
N LEU A 75 6.25 9.27 4.67
CA LEU A 75 5.77 7.89 4.80
C LEU A 75 4.36 7.82 5.40
N SER A 76 4.08 8.64 6.41
CA SER A 76 2.91 8.50 7.30
C SER A 76 1.68 9.30 6.87
N THR A 77 1.80 10.26 5.92
CA THR A 77 0.68 11.12 5.52
C THR A 77 0.00 10.64 4.22
N GLY A 78 -1.24 11.06 4.04
CA GLY A 78 -2.05 10.87 2.83
C GLY A 78 -2.23 12.15 2.04
N GLY A 79 -3.22 12.16 1.15
CA GLY A 79 -3.73 13.36 0.49
C GLY A 79 -4.56 14.19 1.47
N ASP A 80 -4.60 15.50 1.28
CA ASP A 80 -5.27 16.49 2.12
C ASP A 80 -4.99 16.28 3.61
N GLY A 81 -6.03 16.06 4.43
CA GLY A 81 -5.95 15.71 5.84
C GLY A 81 -5.72 14.22 6.13
N SER A 82 -5.47 13.39 5.10
CA SER A 82 -5.27 11.93 5.18
C SER A 82 -6.55 11.12 5.42
N GLU A 83 -7.72 11.66 5.12
CA GLU A 83 -9.00 11.01 5.41
C GLU A 83 -9.19 9.74 4.57
N THR A 84 -8.83 9.75 3.28
CA THR A 84 -8.87 8.52 2.44
C THR A 84 -7.89 7.45 2.94
N MET A 85 -6.74 7.86 3.48
CA MET A 85 -5.80 6.92 4.09
C MET A 85 -6.41 6.25 5.33
N GLN A 86 -7.11 6.99 6.17
CA GLN A 86 -7.85 6.48 7.31
C GLN A 86 -9.01 5.58 6.86
N ALA A 87 -9.80 6.03 5.88
CA ALA A 87 -10.89 5.25 5.30
C ALA A 87 -10.41 3.90 4.73
N ASN A 88 -9.23 3.85 4.11
CA ASN A 88 -8.62 2.59 3.67
C ASN A 88 -8.43 1.59 4.83
N ARG A 89 -8.12 2.06 6.02
CA ARG A 89 -7.96 1.19 7.19
C ARG A 89 -9.31 0.75 7.76
N GLU A 90 -10.20 1.71 7.97
CA GLU A 90 -11.53 1.49 8.55
C GLU A 90 -12.46 0.70 7.62
N GLY A 91 -12.28 0.80 6.31
CA GLY A 91 -13.09 0.12 5.32
C GLY A 91 -13.12 -1.41 5.46
N PHE A 92 -12.09 -2.01 6.05
CA PHE A 92 -12.08 -3.44 6.36
C PHE A 92 -13.04 -3.84 7.48
N GLU A 93 -13.43 -2.92 8.37
CA GLU A 93 -14.35 -3.19 9.47
C GLU A 93 -15.79 -3.46 8.98
N ARG A 94 -16.12 -2.98 7.79
CA ARG A 94 -17.39 -3.25 7.14
C ARG A 94 -17.64 -4.75 6.90
N TYR A 95 -16.58 -5.52 6.67
CA TYR A 95 -16.69 -6.92 6.30
C TYR A 95 -16.40 -7.83 7.47
N GLN A 96 -17.30 -8.79 7.75
CA GLN A 96 -17.16 -9.80 8.78
C GLN A 96 -16.84 -11.16 8.14
N ILE A 97 -15.98 -11.95 8.78
CA ILE A 97 -15.61 -13.28 8.29
C ILE A 97 -16.60 -14.30 8.82
N ARG A 98 -17.21 -15.07 7.92
CA ARG A 98 -18.08 -16.22 8.24
C ARG A 98 -17.21 -17.45 8.44
N ALA A 99 -16.97 -17.80 9.71
CA ALA A 99 -16.13 -18.92 10.04
C ALA A 99 -16.94 -20.23 10.07
N ARG A 100 -16.55 -21.21 9.24
CA ARG A 100 -17.06 -22.59 9.30
C ARG A 100 -16.26 -23.41 10.29
N ARG A 101 -16.90 -24.40 10.90
CA ARG A 101 -16.28 -25.27 11.91
C ARG A 101 -16.28 -26.72 11.44
N LEU A 102 -15.48 -27.56 12.12
CA LEU A 102 -15.37 -29.01 11.88
C LEU A 102 -14.91 -29.35 10.44
N VAL A 103 -14.06 -28.49 9.86
CA VAL A 103 -13.37 -28.72 8.60
C VAL A 103 -11.95 -29.15 8.91
N ASP A 104 -11.43 -30.18 8.24
CA ASP A 104 -10.02 -30.55 8.35
C ASP A 104 -9.14 -29.47 7.74
N VAL A 105 -8.43 -28.73 8.58
CA VAL A 105 -7.51 -27.64 8.24
C VAL A 105 -6.06 -27.98 8.59
N SER A 106 -5.73 -29.25 8.68
CA SER A 106 -4.37 -29.75 8.97
C SER A 106 -3.36 -29.25 7.94
N LYS A 107 -3.79 -29.10 6.69
CA LYS A 107 -3.00 -28.57 5.59
C LYS A 107 -3.70 -27.34 4.97
N VAL A 108 -2.97 -26.22 4.85
CA VAL A 108 -3.46 -25.01 4.23
C VAL A 108 -2.49 -24.58 3.13
N ASP A 109 -3.02 -24.41 1.92
CA ASP A 109 -2.29 -23.91 0.75
C ASP A 109 -2.59 -22.42 0.55
N THR A 110 -1.57 -21.59 0.75
CA THR A 110 -1.65 -20.13 0.53
C THR A 110 -1.14 -19.71 -0.85
N SER A 111 -0.76 -20.66 -1.71
CA SER A 111 -0.16 -20.35 -3.00
C SER A 111 -1.13 -19.69 -3.95
N VAL A 112 -0.60 -18.78 -4.79
CA VAL A 112 -1.32 -18.11 -5.86
C VAL A 112 -0.52 -18.16 -7.15
N ARG A 113 -1.21 -18.28 -8.28
CA ARG A 113 -0.61 -18.16 -9.61
C ARG A 113 -0.96 -16.81 -10.21
N LEU A 114 0.07 -16.03 -10.55
CA LEU A 114 -0.03 -14.78 -11.28
C LEU A 114 0.71 -14.94 -12.62
N PHE A 115 -0.05 -14.91 -13.70
CA PHE A 115 0.47 -15.23 -15.05
C PHE A 115 1.14 -16.62 -15.08
N ASN A 116 2.39 -16.68 -15.46
CA ASN A 116 3.16 -17.94 -15.52
C ASN A 116 4.00 -18.21 -14.27
N GLN A 117 3.85 -17.39 -13.22
CA GLN A 117 4.63 -17.51 -11.99
C GLN A 117 3.73 -18.00 -10.83
N SER A 118 4.28 -18.91 -10.01
CA SER A 118 3.63 -19.38 -8.78
C SER A 118 4.30 -18.73 -7.57
N TRP A 119 3.49 -18.21 -6.66
CA TRP A 119 3.92 -17.54 -5.44
C TRP A 119 3.34 -18.29 -4.23
N GLU A 120 4.11 -18.46 -3.16
CA GLU A 120 3.67 -19.19 -1.96
C GLU A 120 2.59 -18.47 -1.17
N THR A 121 2.32 -17.22 -1.49
CA THR A 121 1.38 -16.36 -0.79
C THR A 121 0.77 -15.34 -1.75
N PRO A 122 -0.49 -14.92 -1.57
CA PRO A 122 -1.08 -13.83 -2.34
C PRO A 122 -0.57 -12.45 -1.89
N ILE A 123 0.29 -12.37 -0.86
CA ILE A 123 0.81 -11.10 -0.34
C ILE A 123 2.02 -10.69 -1.16
N PHE A 124 2.06 -9.42 -1.62
CA PHE A 124 3.21 -8.87 -2.33
C PHE A 124 3.60 -7.48 -1.81
N LEU A 125 4.83 -7.06 -2.12
CA LEU A 125 5.32 -5.74 -1.78
C LEU A 125 4.91 -4.74 -2.87
N SER A 126 4.02 -3.81 -2.51
CA SER A 126 3.56 -2.72 -3.38
C SER A 126 4.72 -1.79 -3.76
N PRO A 127 4.66 -1.13 -4.94
CA PRO A 127 5.71 -0.22 -5.35
C PRO A 127 5.74 1.04 -4.46
N VAL A 128 6.79 1.17 -3.68
CA VAL A 128 7.13 2.38 -2.91
C VAL A 128 8.48 2.88 -3.41
N GLY A 129 8.58 4.18 -3.66
CA GLY A 129 9.83 4.78 -4.12
C GLY A 129 10.74 5.23 -2.99
N GLY A 130 12.05 5.31 -3.28
CA GLY A 130 12.99 6.00 -2.41
C GLY A 130 13.33 5.28 -1.11
N HIS A 131 13.54 3.98 -1.12
CA HIS A 131 13.79 3.19 0.10
C HIS A 131 15.02 3.65 0.88
N ARG A 132 16.06 4.18 0.22
CA ARG A 132 17.24 4.73 0.91
C ARG A 132 16.94 5.95 1.77
N THR A 133 15.81 6.60 1.55
CA THR A 133 15.30 7.65 2.44
C THR A 133 14.99 7.10 3.85
N TYR A 134 14.72 5.81 3.96
CA TYR A 134 14.29 5.17 5.20
C TYR A 134 15.34 4.23 5.81
N ASN A 135 16.22 3.67 4.97
CA ASN A 135 17.29 2.78 5.40
C ASN A 135 18.43 2.82 4.37
N PRO A 136 19.71 2.88 4.78
CA PRO A 136 20.85 2.95 3.85
C PRO A 136 20.88 1.83 2.79
N ASP A 137 20.50 0.62 3.14
CA ASP A 137 20.44 -0.52 2.22
C ASP A 137 19.26 -0.45 1.22
N GLY A 138 18.24 0.35 1.52
CA GLY A 138 17.15 0.69 0.63
C GLY A 138 16.47 -0.51 -0.03
N GLU A 139 16.34 -0.45 -1.35
CA GLU A 139 15.69 -1.48 -2.16
C GLU A 139 16.45 -2.82 -2.16
N LEU A 140 17.77 -2.81 -1.89
CA LEU A 140 18.55 -4.06 -1.80
C LEU A 140 18.12 -4.90 -0.58
N ALA A 141 17.91 -4.25 0.59
CA ALA A 141 17.40 -4.93 1.78
C ALA A 141 15.99 -5.49 1.52
N THR A 142 15.11 -4.70 0.89
CA THR A 142 13.76 -5.14 0.54
C THR A 142 13.78 -6.31 -0.45
N ALA A 143 14.67 -6.28 -1.45
CA ALA A 143 14.80 -7.34 -2.45
C ALA A 143 15.25 -8.67 -1.82
N ARG A 144 16.27 -8.62 -0.96
CA ARG A 144 16.74 -9.80 -0.20
C ARG A 144 15.65 -10.37 0.70
N ALA A 145 14.91 -9.51 1.42
CA ALA A 145 13.79 -9.93 2.27
C ALA A 145 12.67 -10.57 1.46
N ALA A 146 12.26 -9.95 0.34
CA ALA A 146 11.24 -10.50 -0.53
C ALA A 146 11.63 -11.86 -1.10
N LYS A 147 12.93 -12.06 -1.44
CA LYS A 147 13.46 -13.36 -1.88
C LYS A 147 13.43 -14.39 -0.78
N SER A 148 13.98 -14.07 0.40
CA SER A 148 14.08 -15.02 1.53
C SER A 148 12.70 -15.49 1.99
N LYS A 149 11.68 -14.63 1.90
CA LYS A 149 10.29 -14.94 2.27
C LYS A 149 9.41 -15.36 1.10
N ARG A 150 9.95 -15.43 -0.12
CA ARG A 150 9.27 -15.85 -1.37
C ARG A 150 8.01 -15.05 -1.70
N HIS A 151 8.11 -13.72 -1.56
CA HIS A 151 7.06 -12.78 -1.94
C HIS A 151 7.37 -12.09 -3.25
N LEU A 152 6.34 -11.82 -4.06
CA LEU A 152 6.45 -10.93 -5.20
C LEU A 152 6.81 -9.51 -4.73
N GLN A 153 7.71 -8.84 -5.45
CA GLN A 153 8.05 -7.44 -5.27
C GLN A 153 7.79 -6.66 -6.54
N VAL A 154 7.16 -5.49 -6.40
CA VAL A 154 7.02 -4.51 -7.48
C VAL A 154 7.94 -3.33 -7.20
N LEU A 155 8.92 -3.10 -8.08
CA LEU A 155 9.88 -2.00 -7.96
C LEU A 155 9.31 -0.72 -8.55
N SER A 156 9.47 0.41 -7.86
CA SER A 156 8.98 1.71 -8.33
C SER A 156 9.91 2.36 -9.36
N THR A 157 9.37 3.13 -10.31
CA THR A 157 10.15 4.01 -11.21
C THR A 157 11.07 4.96 -10.43
N VAL A 158 10.59 5.46 -9.28
CA VAL A 158 11.32 6.43 -8.45
C VAL A 158 12.15 5.75 -7.35
N THR A 159 12.64 4.55 -7.65
CA THR A 159 13.59 3.79 -6.82
C THR A 159 14.90 4.55 -6.60
N THR A 160 15.62 4.19 -5.54
CA THR A 160 16.99 4.69 -5.24
C THR A 160 18.08 3.69 -5.63
N THR A 161 17.69 2.57 -6.22
CA THR A 161 18.59 1.51 -6.71
C THR A 161 18.13 1.09 -8.11
N SER A 162 19.06 0.79 -9.01
CA SER A 162 18.72 0.36 -10.37
C SER A 162 17.96 -0.97 -10.37
N VAL A 163 17.15 -1.22 -11.40
CA VAL A 163 16.44 -2.49 -11.54
C VAL A 163 17.40 -3.66 -11.66
N GLU A 164 18.54 -3.45 -12.30
CA GLU A 164 19.60 -4.44 -12.47
C GLU A 164 20.18 -4.86 -11.09
N ASP A 165 20.53 -3.88 -10.23
CA ASP A 165 21.06 -4.15 -8.90
C ASP A 165 20.02 -4.79 -7.98
N VAL A 166 18.76 -4.38 -8.10
CA VAL A 166 17.65 -4.98 -7.34
C VAL A 166 17.44 -6.43 -7.75
N ASN A 167 17.44 -6.73 -9.06
CA ASN A 167 17.34 -8.09 -9.58
C ASN A 167 18.53 -8.95 -9.15
N ALA A 168 19.74 -8.42 -9.19
CA ALA A 168 20.94 -9.11 -8.70
C ALA A 168 20.85 -9.42 -7.19
N ALA A 169 20.45 -8.46 -6.36
CA ALA A 169 20.28 -8.67 -4.92
C ALA A 169 19.16 -9.67 -4.58
N ARG A 170 18.10 -9.69 -5.40
CA ARG A 170 16.99 -10.63 -5.27
C ARG A 170 17.36 -12.02 -5.83
N GLY A 171 18.20 -12.10 -6.84
CA GLY A 171 18.53 -13.32 -7.57
C GLY A 171 17.46 -13.76 -8.58
N GLU A 172 16.45 -12.94 -8.82
CA GLU A 172 15.39 -13.11 -9.83
C GLU A 172 14.74 -11.77 -10.17
N PRO A 173 14.15 -11.59 -11.37
CA PRO A 173 13.53 -10.34 -11.76
C PRO A 173 12.31 -9.96 -10.92
N VAL A 174 12.21 -8.67 -10.60
CA VAL A 174 11.02 -8.04 -9.98
C VAL A 174 9.99 -7.67 -11.06
N TRP A 175 8.75 -7.35 -10.65
CA TRP A 175 7.84 -6.57 -11.49
C TRP A 175 8.22 -5.10 -11.37
N PHE A 176 7.97 -4.32 -12.42
CA PHE A 176 8.35 -2.91 -12.44
C PHE A 176 7.13 -2.00 -12.55
N GLN A 177 7.02 -1.01 -11.66
CA GLN A 177 5.99 0.02 -11.73
C GLN A 177 6.49 1.21 -12.54
N LEU A 178 5.68 1.63 -13.52
CA LEU A 178 5.96 2.71 -14.45
C LEU A 178 5.10 3.94 -14.15
N TYR A 179 5.73 5.10 -14.07
CA TYR A 179 5.10 6.39 -14.31
C TYR A 179 5.37 6.84 -15.74
N GLN A 180 4.36 7.44 -16.38
CA GLN A 180 4.54 8.11 -17.65
C GLN A 180 5.66 9.16 -17.54
N ARG A 181 6.46 9.29 -18.61
CA ARG A 181 7.41 10.39 -18.76
C ARG A 181 6.83 11.45 -19.70
N ASP A 182 7.38 12.68 -19.65
CA ASP A 182 6.92 13.81 -20.45
C ASP A 182 7.00 13.53 -21.95
N GLU A 183 7.99 12.72 -22.35
CA GLU A 183 8.20 12.30 -23.71
C GLU A 183 8.05 10.80 -23.90
N TRP A 184 7.34 10.38 -24.94
CA TRP A 184 7.20 8.96 -25.29
C TRP A 184 8.55 8.26 -25.50
N GLY A 185 9.53 8.97 -26.07
CA GLY A 185 10.88 8.43 -26.28
C GLY A 185 11.53 7.97 -24.97
N GLN A 186 11.39 8.75 -23.91
CA GLN A 186 11.91 8.44 -22.57
C GLN A 186 11.16 7.24 -21.96
N THR A 187 9.83 7.23 -22.05
CA THR A 187 9.01 6.10 -21.58
C THR A 187 9.45 4.80 -22.29
N ARG A 188 9.63 4.84 -23.61
CA ARG A 188 10.06 3.67 -24.39
C ARG A 188 11.48 3.21 -24.02
N GLN A 189 12.42 4.12 -23.77
CA GLN A 189 13.77 3.78 -23.30
C GLN A 189 13.71 3.06 -21.95
N LEU A 190 12.90 3.57 -21.02
CA LEU A 190 12.72 2.96 -19.72
C LEU A 190 12.09 1.57 -19.80
N ILE A 191 11.05 1.38 -20.63
CA ILE A 191 10.42 0.08 -20.89
C ILE A 191 11.47 -0.91 -21.42
N LYS A 192 12.25 -0.53 -22.44
CA LYS A 192 13.28 -1.39 -23.00
C LYS A 192 14.35 -1.79 -21.99
N ARG A 193 14.77 -0.86 -21.13
CA ARG A 193 15.73 -1.14 -20.06
C ARG A 193 15.19 -2.19 -19.09
N VAL A 194 13.96 -2.01 -18.64
CA VAL A 194 13.27 -2.90 -17.68
C VAL A 194 13.04 -4.29 -18.30
N GLU A 195 12.64 -4.34 -19.55
CA GLU A 195 12.46 -5.59 -20.29
C GLU A 195 13.81 -6.32 -20.49
N SER A 196 14.88 -5.59 -20.82
CA SER A 196 16.25 -6.14 -20.94
C SER A 196 16.78 -6.64 -19.59
N ALA A 197 16.33 -6.07 -18.48
CA ALA A 197 16.63 -6.57 -17.13
C ALA A 197 15.82 -7.84 -16.76
N GLY A 198 14.97 -8.34 -17.66
CA GLY A 198 14.20 -9.57 -17.51
C GLY A 198 12.90 -9.42 -16.69
N CYS A 199 12.45 -8.21 -16.40
CA CYS A 199 11.19 -8.01 -15.68
C CYS A 199 10.00 -8.59 -16.46
N PRO A 200 9.17 -9.46 -15.85
CA PRO A 200 8.10 -10.13 -16.58
C PRO A 200 6.81 -9.30 -16.70
N ALA A 201 6.68 -8.24 -15.89
CA ALA A 201 5.46 -7.44 -15.83
C ALA A 201 5.76 -5.96 -15.58
N LEU A 202 4.97 -5.12 -16.26
CA LEU A 202 4.95 -3.67 -16.17
C LEU A 202 3.65 -3.22 -15.48
N VAL A 203 3.74 -2.43 -14.41
CA VAL A 203 2.61 -1.91 -13.65
C VAL A 203 2.49 -0.41 -13.91
N PHE A 204 1.66 -0.02 -14.84
CA PHE A 204 1.45 1.38 -15.20
C PHE A 204 0.52 2.08 -14.22
N THR A 205 0.96 3.19 -13.61
CA THR A 205 0.24 3.93 -12.58
C THR A 205 -0.47 5.14 -13.15
N VAL A 206 -1.79 5.25 -12.90
CA VAL A 206 -2.67 6.28 -13.45
C VAL A 206 -3.40 7.13 -12.39
N ASP A 207 -3.13 6.91 -11.11
CA ASP A 207 -3.84 7.56 -9.99
C ASP A 207 -3.26 8.93 -9.57
N LEU A 208 -2.32 9.51 -10.34
CA LEU A 208 -1.69 10.80 -10.04
C LEU A 208 -1.85 11.85 -11.17
N LEU A 209 -2.88 11.72 -11.99
CA LEU A 209 -3.06 12.52 -13.21
C LEU A 209 -3.23 14.03 -12.99
N GLY A 210 -3.84 14.42 -11.90
CA GLY A 210 -4.06 15.82 -11.53
C GLY A 210 -3.05 16.37 -10.51
N GLY A 211 -1.99 15.59 -10.17
CA GLY A 211 -1.17 15.89 -9.02
C GLY A 211 -1.83 15.44 -7.71
N ARG A 212 -1.36 15.97 -6.59
CA ARG A 212 -1.90 15.64 -5.26
C ARG A 212 -1.68 16.79 -4.29
N ASN A 213 -2.63 16.98 -3.38
CA ASN A 213 -2.47 17.91 -2.27
C ASN A 213 -1.93 17.14 -1.04
N MET A 214 -0.68 17.40 -0.65
CA MET A 214 0.00 16.76 0.49
C MET A 214 0.08 17.74 1.65
N GLU A 215 -1.05 18.21 2.14
CA GLU A 215 -1.13 19.29 3.12
C GLU A 215 -0.30 19.03 4.38
N GLN A 216 -0.51 17.89 5.03
CA GLN A 216 0.20 17.54 6.26
C GLN A 216 1.72 17.39 6.04
N PHE A 217 2.12 16.74 4.95
CA PHE A 217 3.53 16.65 4.56
C PHE A 217 4.13 18.03 4.30
N ASN A 218 3.43 18.90 3.57
CA ASN A 218 3.90 20.23 3.24
C ASN A 218 4.10 21.10 4.49
N ARG A 219 3.21 21.01 5.49
CA ARG A 219 3.37 21.69 6.79
C ARG A 219 4.65 21.28 7.51
N VAL A 220 4.96 19.97 7.54
CA VAL A 220 6.19 19.47 8.15
C VAL A 220 7.41 19.88 7.34
N SER A 221 7.35 19.79 6.02
CA SER A 221 8.43 20.15 5.10
C SER A 221 8.81 21.62 5.23
N GLN A 222 7.83 22.54 5.34
CA GLN A 222 8.08 23.97 5.54
C GLN A 222 8.84 24.28 6.83
N ARG A 223 8.55 23.52 7.91
CA ARG A 223 9.17 23.71 9.22
C ARG A 223 10.57 23.06 9.34
N ASN A 224 10.88 22.08 8.48
CA ASN A 224 12.07 21.24 8.61
C ASN A 224 12.97 21.26 7.37
N ARG A 225 12.94 22.31 6.55
CA ARG A 225 13.69 22.42 5.27
C ARG A 225 15.18 22.20 5.37
N GLN A 226 15.79 22.37 6.54
CA GLN A 226 17.25 22.31 6.72
C GLN A 226 17.78 20.92 7.11
N GLN A 227 16.94 19.90 7.31
CA GLN A 227 17.36 18.63 7.91
C GLN A 227 17.49 17.46 6.92
N CYS A 228 17.32 17.67 5.62
CA CYS A 228 17.42 16.60 4.64
C CYS A 228 18.85 16.38 4.15
N GLY A 229 19.75 15.89 5.04
CA GLY A 229 21.10 15.46 4.64
C GLY A 229 21.22 14.00 4.25
N ALA A 230 20.34 13.13 4.76
CA ALA A 230 20.45 11.67 4.64
C ALA A 230 19.83 11.07 3.36
N CYS A 231 19.01 11.82 2.60
CA CYS A 231 18.32 11.33 1.41
C CYS A 231 19.06 11.68 0.09
N HIS A 232 20.37 11.88 0.16
CA HIS A 232 21.20 12.23 -0.99
C HIS A 232 21.93 11.02 -1.54
N LEU A 233 21.83 10.78 -2.84
CA LEU A 233 22.70 9.89 -3.59
C LEU A 233 23.95 10.68 -4.01
N ASN A 234 25.12 10.27 -3.54
CA ASN A 234 26.39 10.95 -3.86
C ASN A 234 26.37 12.47 -3.57
N GLY A 235 25.72 12.89 -2.48
CA GLY A 235 25.60 14.29 -2.11
C GLY A 235 24.54 15.10 -2.89
N GLN A 236 23.76 14.45 -3.76
CA GLN A 236 22.71 15.09 -4.56
C GLN A 236 21.30 14.75 -4.03
N PRO A 237 20.36 15.70 -4.01
CA PRO A 237 19.00 15.46 -3.54
C PRO A 237 18.28 14.36 -4.34
N LEU A 238 17.71 13.35 -3.64
CA LEU A 238 16.86 12.34 -4.27
C LEU A 238 15.53 12.89 -4.79
N THR A 239 15.19 14.12 -4.43
CA THR A 239 14.07 14.86 -4.99
C THR A 239 14.32 15.27 -6.44
N ASP A 240 15.59 15.39 -6.85
CA ASP A 240 15.94 15.60 -8.25
C ASP A 240 15.85 14.27 -9.01
N LEU A 241 14.93 14.20 -9.96
CA LEU A 241 14.69 13.01 -10.78
C LEU A 241 15.93 12.59 -11.59
N ARG A 242 16.82 13.53 -11.93
CA ARG A 242 18.08 13.25 -12.64
C ARG A 242 19.02 12.36 -11.83
N ASN A 243 18.88 12.35 -10.51
CA ASN A 243 19.68 11.52 -9.62
C ASN A 243 19.08 10.13 -9.39
N ARG A 244 17.91 9.84 -9.95
CA ARG A 244 17.26 8.53 -9.82
C ARG A 244 17.91 7.53 -10.78
N PRO A 245 18.34 6.36 -10.29
CA PRO A 245 19.07 5.38 -11.10
C PRO A 245 18.34 4.90 -12.35
N MET A 246 17.00 4.91 -12.32
CA MET A 246 16.21 4.53 -13.49
C MET A 246 16.04 5.67 -14.51
N LEU A 247 16.33 6.91 -14.11
CA LEU A 247 16.05 8.11 -14.90
C LEU A 247 17.32 8.87 -15.31
N ASN A 248 18.47 8.57 -14.71
CA ASN A 248 19.73 9.30 -14.92
C ASN A 248 20.30 9.19 -16.33
N ALA A 249 19.95 8.14 -17.07
CA ALA A 249 20.36 7.95 -18.48
C ALA A 249 19.34 8.52 -19.48
N LEU A 250 18.22 9.06 -19.00
CA LEU A 250 17.20 9.68 -19.83
C LEU A 250 17.46 11.18 -19.94
N SER A 251 17.09 11.79 -21.05
CA SER A 251 17.08 13.25 -21.19
C SER A 251 15.94 13.84 -20.35
N VAL A 252 16.17 14.01 -19.05
CA VAL A 252 15.18 14.52 -18.11
C VAL A 252 15.32 16.03 -18.01
N SER A 253 14.22 16.78 -18.10
CA SER A 253 14.20 18.23 -17.90
C SER A 253 14.76 18.63 -16.51
N ALA A 254 15.53 19.72 -16.45
CA ALA A 254 16.09 20.24 -15.22
C ALA A 254 15.03 20.70 -14.20
N THR A 255 13.86 21.08 -14.66
CA THR A 255 12.70 21.39 -13.83
C THR A 255 11.94 20.10 -13.53
N PRO A 256 11.67 19.76 -12.25
CA PRO A 256 10.75 18.70 -11.93
C PRO A 256 9.39 19.06 -12.51
N GLN A 257 9.12 18.63 -13.73
CA GLN A 257 7.74 18.62 -14.20
C GLN A 257 6.99 17.64 -13.27
N PRO A 258 5.78 17.98 -12.82
CA PRO A 258 4.95 16.96 -12.24
C PRO A 258 4.92 15.79 -13.22
N GLU A 259 5.05 14.57 -12.72
CA GLU A 259 5.01 13.30 -13.49
C GLU A 259 3.63 13.11 -14.16
N ILE A 260 3.09 14.17 -14.72
CA ILE A 260 1.71 14.33 -15.14
C ILE A 260 1.71 14.56 -16.63
N GLY A 261 1.82 13.47 -17.36
CA GLY A 261 1.10 13.43 -18.60
C GLY A 261 -0.38 13.17 -18.28
N THR A 262 -1.27 13.45 -19.20
CA THR A 262 -2.66 12.98 -19.18
C THR A 262 -2.74 11.68 -19.97
N PRO A 263 -2.39 10.50 -19.40
CA PRO A 263 -2.53 9.24 -20.11
C PRO A 263 -4.02 8.98 -20.34
N THR A 264 -4.32 8.61 -21.57
CA THR A 264 -5.62 8.12 -21.99
C THR A 264 -5.55 6.61 -22.23
N TRP A 265 -6.66 5.98 -22.55
CA TRP A 265 -6.69 4.58 -22.95
C TRP A 265 -5.87 4.29 -24.22
N ASP A 266 -5.75 5.26 -25.14
CA ASP A 266 -4.84 5.14 -26.29
C ASP A 266 -3.37 5.05 -25.86
N TYR A 267 -3.00 5.75 -24.78
CA TYR A 267 -1.65 5.63 -24.23
C TYR A 267 -1.42 4.24 -23.62
N VAL A 268 -2.43 3.67 -22.93
CA VAL A 268 -2.37 2.29 -22.41
C VAL A 268 -2.18 1.28 -23.55
N LYS A 269 -2.94 1.42 -24.63
CA LYS A 269 -2.80 0.60 -25.82
C LYS A 269 -1.39 0.73 -26.43
N ARG A 270 -0.89 1.97 -26.53
CA ARG A 270 0.47 2.23 -27.02
C ARG A 270 1.55 1.59 -26.13
N LEU A 271 1.35 1.57 -24.80
CA LEU A 271 2.22 0.84 -23.88
C LEU A 271 2.18 -0.66 -24.14
N LYS A 272 0.99 -1.23 -24.34
CA LYS A 272 0.81 -2.65 -24.62
C LYS A 272 1.54 -3.08 -25.90
N ASP A 273 1.48 -2.24 -26.93
CA ASP A 273 2.17 -2.48 -28.21
C ASP A 273 3.70 -2.32 -28.11
N ALA A 274 4.19 -1.61 -27.10
CA ALA A 274 5.62 -1.29 -26.94
C ALA A 274 6.42 -2.35 -26.17
N THR A 275 5.80 -3.37 -25.57
CA THR A 275 6.47 -4.38 -24.75
C THR A 275 5.83 -5.76 -24.83
N GLY A 276 6.68 -6.80 -24.70
CA GLY A 276 6.24 -8.18 -24.48
C GLY A 276 5.92 -8.53 -23.02
N MET A 277 6.22 -7.66 -22.07
CA MET A 277 5.89 -7.85 -20.66
C MET A 277 4.37 -7.87 -20.44
N LYS A 278 3.94 -8.50 -19.36
CA LYS A 278 2.54 -8.38 -18.88
C LYS A 278 2.27 -6.95 -18.44
N LEU A 279 1.21 -6.32 -18.97
CA LEU A 279 0.82 -4.96 -18.61
C LEU A 279 -0.33 -4.97 -17.61
N LEU A 280 -0.11 -4.33 -16.44
CA LEU A 280 -1.15 -4.06 -15.46
C LEU A 280 -1.37 -2.54 -15.38
N VAL A 281 -2.62 -2.11 -15.16
CA VAL A 281 -2.94 -0.71 -14.86
C VAL A 281 -3.28 -0.57 -13.38
N LYS A 282 -2.50 0.27 -12.68
CA LYS A 282 -2.65 0.56 -11.24
C LYS A 282 -3.30 1.92 -11.03
N GLY A 283 -4.31 1.95 -10.14
CA GLY A 283 -5.10 3.14 -9.84
C GLY A 283 -6.56 3.00 -10.29
N ILE A 284 -6.97 1.80 -10.69
CA ILE A 284 -8.34 1.51 -11.10
C ILE A 284 -9.18 1.27 -9.84
N VAL A 285 -10.32 1.97 -9.73
CA VAL A 285 -11.22 1.91 -8.56
C VAL A 285 -12.70 1.81 -8.94
N THR A 286 -13.01 1.80 -10.24
CA THR A 286 -14.39 1.73 -10.77
C THR A 286 -14.57 0.53 -11.68
N ARG A 287 -15.82 0.10 -11.84
CA ARG A 287 -16.20 -0.97 -12.77
C ARG A 287 -15.92 -0.56 -14.22
N GLU A 288 -16.28 0.65 -14.57
CA GLU A 288 -16.16 1.20 -15.93
C GLU A 288 -14.72 1.20 -16.40
N ASP A 289 -13.79 1.67 -15.56
CA ASP A 289 -12.37 1.66 -15.88
C ASP A 289 -11.80 0.24 -15.94
N ALA A 290 -12.29 -0.67 -15.12
CA ALA A 290 -11.91 -2.08 -15.18
C ALA A 290 -12.36 -2.74 -16.50
N GLU A 291 -13.58 -2.45 -16.97
CA GLU A 291 -14.08 -2.90 -18.26
C GLU A 291 -13.25 -2.34 -19.42
N LEU A 292 -12.93 -1.02 -19.38
CA LEU A 292 -12.07 -0.37 -20.37
C LEU A 292 -10.64 -0.93 -20.35
N ALA A 293 -10.07 -1.24 -19.18
CA ALA A 293 -8.76 -1.86 -19.07
C ALA A 293 -8.71 -3.20 -19.83
N ILE A 294 -9.72 -4.04 -19.63
CA ILE A 294 -9.82 -5.32 -20.33
C ILE A 294 -10.04 -5.14 -21.84
N GLN A 295 -10.87 -4.18 -22.24
CA GLN A 295 -11.13 -3.88 -23.67
C GLN A 295 -9.85 -3.39 -24.39
N ASN A 296 -8.97 -2.69 -23.66
CA ASN A 296 -7.68 -2.22 -24.19
C ASN A 296 -6.55 -3.26 -24.05
N GLY A 297 -6.86 -4.51 -23.74
CA GLY A 297 -5.89 -5.63 -23.76
C GLY A 297 -4.92 -5.65 -22.59
N VAL A 298 -5.28 -5.02 -21.45
CA VAL A 298 -4.48 -5.06 -20.22
C VAL A 298 -4.51 -6.47 -19.63
N ASP A 299 -3.34 -7.00 -19.21
CA ASP A 299 -3.22 -8.37 -18.68
C ASP A 299 -3.66 -8.49 -17.22
N GLY A 300 -3.76 -7.38 -16.48
CA GLY A 300 -4.21 -7.38 -15.08
C GLY A 300 -4.64 -6.00 -14.60
N VAL A 301 -5.54 -5.96 -13.63
CA VAL A 301 -6.04 -4.73 -13.02
C VAL A 301 -5.49 -4.62 -11.59
N TYR A 302 -5.00 -3.43 -11.22
CA TYR A 302 -4.47 -3.18 -9.91
C TYR A 302 -5.27 -2.06 -9.21
N ILE A 303 -6.14 -2.45 -8.30
CA ILE A 303 -6.96 -1.55 -7.49
C ILE A 303 -6.07 -0.82 -6.50
N SER A 304 -6.06 0.51 -6.57
CA SER A 304 -5.25 1.35 -5.70
C SER A 304 -5.78 2.78 -5.69
N ASN A 305 -5.69 3.45 -4.56
CA ASN A 305 -5.78 4.90 -4.41
C ASN A 305 -4.46 5.46 -3.88
N HIS A 306 -3.33 4.82 -4.29
CA HIS A 306 -1.98 5.17 -3.85
C HIS A 306 -1.79 5.14 -2.33
N GLY A 307 -2.55 4.28 -1.64
CA GLY A 307 -2.55 4.21 -0.18
C GLY A 307 -3.18 5.44 0.49
N GLY A 308 -4.17 6.07 -0.16
CA GLY A 308 -4.82 7.30 0.26
C GLY A 308 -3.95 8.55 0.04
N ARG A 309 -3.10 8.54 -0.99
CA ARG A 309 -2.15 9.62 -1.30
C ARG A 309 -2.44 10.29 -2.64
N ALA A 310 -3.33 9.74 -3.46
CA ALA A 310 -3.70 10.27 -4.76
C ALA A 310 -4.78 11.35 -4.61
N GLU A 311 -5.97 10.95 -4.24
CA GLU A 311 -7.12 11.83 -4.06
C GLU A 311 -7.73 11.66 -2.66
N ASN A 312 -8.56 12.60 -2.24
CA ASN A 312 -9.30 12.52 -0.97
C ASN A 312 -10.79 12.19 -1.20
N SER A 313 -11.03 11.09 -1.91
CA SER A 313 -12.38 10.61 -2.24
C SER A 313 -13.11 9.95 -1.07
N LEU A 314 -12.45 9.68 0.05
CA LEU A 314 -12.96 8.91 1.18
C LEU A 314 -13.38 7.48 0.83
N ARG A 315 -13.08 7.01 -0.39
CA ARG A 315 -13.47 5.69 -0.87
C ARG A 315 -12.33 4.68 -0.65
N PRO A 316 -12.47 3.74 0.31
CA PRO A 316 -11.43 2.75 0.57
C PRO A 316 -11.35 1.71 -0.55
N THR A 317 -10.13 1.29 -0.88
CA THR A 317 -9.90 0.32 -1.97
C THR A 317 -10.57 -1.02 -1.74
N VAL A 318 -10.72 -1.47 -0.49
CA VAL A 318 -11.43 -2.71 -0.17
C VAL A 318 -12.89 -2.70 -0.64
N GLN A 319 -13.55 -1.54 -0.63
CA GLN A 319 -14.93 -1.40 -1.12
C GLN A 319 -15.03 -1.36 -2.65
N CYS A 320 -13.94 -1.08 -3.34
CA CYS A 320 -13.88 -1.08 -4.80
C CYS A 320 -13.73 -2.50 -5.39
N ILE A 321 -13.29 -3.49 -4.58
CA ILE A 321 -12.88 -4.80 -5.10
C ILE A 321 -14.02 -5.50 -5.83
N SER A 322 -15.21 -5.61 -5.21
CA SER A 322 -16.34 -6.33 -5.82
C SER A 322 -16.85 -5.67 -7.10
N GLU A 323 -16.83 -4.35 -7.16
CA GLU A 323 -17.21 -3.57 -8.33
C GLU A 323 -16.23 -3.78 -9.48
N VAL A 324 -14.92 -3.67 -9.22
CA VAL A 324 -13.87 -3.93 -10.19
C VAL A 324 -13.88 -5.40 -10.64
N ALA A 325 -14.12 -6.34 -9.70
CA ALA A 325 -14.23 -7.76 -10.03
C ALA A 325 -15.38 -8.04 -10.99
N ALA A 326 -16.51 -7.34 -10.83
CA ALA A 326 -17.61 -7.43 -11.78
C ALA A 326 -17.23 -6.90 -13.17
N GLY A 327 -16.48 -5.81 -13.27
CA GLY A 327 -15.98 -5.26 -14.53
C GLY A 327 -14.97 -6.15 -15.22
N VAL A 328 -14.03 -6.72 -14.45
CA VAL A 328 -13.04 -7.68 -14.96
C VAL A 328 -13.68 -9.01 -15.36
N ALA A 329 -14.70 -9.45 -14.64
CA ALA A 329 -15.48 -10.68 -14.91
C ALA A 329 -14.59 -11.93 -15.12
N GLY A 330 -13.56 -12.10 -14.28
CA GLY A 330 -12.66 -13.25 -14.31
C GLY A 330 -11.66 -13.30 -15.49
N ARG A 331 -11.64 -12.28 -16.35
CA ARG A 331 -10.79 -12.24 -17.56
C ARG A 331 -9.32 -11.94 -17.29
N ALA A 332 -8.99 -11.39 -16.12
CA ALA A 332 -7.63 -11.03 -15.73
C ALA A 332 -7.47 -11.10 -14.21
N PRO A 333 -6.25 -11.26 -13.67
CA PRO A 333 -5.99 -11.14 -12.25
C PRO A 333 -6.25 -9.71 -11.73
N ILE A 334 -6.74 -9.63 -10.49
CA ILE A 334 -7.00 -8.38 -9.79
C ILE A 334 -6.05 -8.28 -8.60
N LEU A 335 -5.18 -7.28 -8.62
CA LEU A 335 -4.34 -6.92 -7.49
C LEU A 335 -4.99 -5.79 -6.71
N VAL A 336 -4.74 -5.69 -5.41
CA VAL A 336 -5.25 -4.58 -4.59
C VAL A 336 -4.22 -4.16 -3.55
N ASP A 337 -4.11 -2.87 -3.27
CA ASP A 337 -3.45 -2.33 -2.08
C ASP A 337 -4.31 -1.25 -1.40
N GLY A 338 -3.82 -0.73 -0.28
CA GLY A 338 -4.53 0.27 0.52
C GLY A 338 -5.11 -0.31 1.81
N GLY A 339 -4.59 0.13 2.95
CA GLY A 339 -5.13 -0.21 4.27
C GLY A 339 -4.75 -1.57 4.85
N ILE A 340 -4.09 -2.45 4.14
CA ILE A 340 -3.72 -3.80 4.59
C ILE A 340 -2.74 -3.75 5.76
N ARG A 341 -3.11 -4.36 6.90
CA ARG A 341 -2.31 -4.43 8.14
C ARG A 341 -2.37 -5.79 8.84
N ARG A 342 -3.34 -6.64 8.49
CA ARG A 342 -3.60 -7.93 9.14
C ARG A 342 -3.81 -9.03 8.10
N GLY A 343 -3.55 -10.28 8.50
CA GLY A 343 -3.91 -11.43 7.67
C GLY A 343 -5.42 -11.54 7.41
N THR A 344 -6.25 -11.02 8.31
CA THR A 344 -7.70 -10.90 8.12
C THR A 344 -8.08 -9.91 7.02
N ASP A 345 -7.29 -8.84 6.82
CA ASP A 345 -7.51 -7.89 5.72
C ASP A 345 -7.21 -8.57 4.38
N VAL A 346 -6.13 -9.35 4.32
CA VAL A 346 -5.79 -10.18 3.15
C VAL A 346 -6.94 -11.12 2.81
N TYR A 347 -7.45 -11.85 3.80
CA TYR A 347 -8.57 -12.78 3.62
C TYR A 347 -9.82 -12.09 3.08
N LYS A 348 -10.20 -10.94 3.65
CA LYS A 348 -11.36 -10.15 3.21
C LYS A 348 -11.20 -9.65 1.77
N ALA A 349 -10.02 -9.16 1.41
CA ALA A 349 -9.74 -8.70 0.04
C ALA A 349 -9.87 -9.84 -0.99
N LEU A 350 -9.34 -11.02 -0.69
CA LEU A 350 -9.48 -12.21 -1.55
C LEU A 350 -10.94 -12.64 -1.64
N ALA A 351 -11.68 -12.64 -0.54
CA ALA A 351 -13.08 -13.00 -0.51
C ALA A 351 -13.98 -12.07 -1.36
N LEU A 352 -13.57 -10.81 -1.51
CA LEU A 352 -14.24 -9.81 -2.36
C LEU A 352 -13.88 -9.94 -3.85
N GLY A 353 -12.89 -10.77 -4.21
CA GLY A 353 -12.53 -11.04 -5.61
C GLY A 353 -11.11 -10.62 -6.01
N ALA A 354 -10.27 -10.15 -5.09
CA ALA A 354 -8.85 -9.92 -5.40
C ALA A 354 -8.12 -11.26 -5.62
N THR A 355 -7.12 -11.26 -6.50
CA THR A 355 -6.21 -12.38 -6.73
C THR A 355 -4.98 -12.30 -5.83
N ALA A 356 -4.48 -11.08 -5.60
CA ALA A 356 -3.32 -10.83 -4.75
C ALA A 356 -3.43 -9.47 -4.06
N VAL A 357 -2.70 -9.32 -2.93
CA VAL A 357 -2.86 -8.23 -1.99
C VAL A 357 -1.51 -7.58 -1.71
N GLY A 358 -1.40 -6.29 -2.01
CA GLY A 358 -0.18 -5.51 -1.84
C GLY A 358 -0.09 -4.83 -0.48
N VAL A 359 1.09 -4.85 0.10
CA VAL A 359 1.41 -4.09 1.31
C VAL A 359 2.42 -3.00 1.00
N GLY A 360 2.21 -1.79 1.52
CA GLY A 360 3.09 -0.63 1.35
C GLY A 360 3.71 -0.20 2.69
N ARG A 361 3.03 0.64 3.45
CA ARG A 361 3.55 1.18 4.71
C ARG A 361 4.08 0.13 5.68
N PRO A 362 3.45 -1.04 5.92
CA PRO A 362 3.95 -2.02 6.89
C PRO A 362 5.39 -2.45 6.62
N TYR A 363 5.72 -2.85 5.38
CA TYR A 363 7.09 -3.26 5.11
C TYR A 363 8.08 -2.09 5.13
N MET A 364 7.63 -0.87 4.83
CA MET A 364 8.46 0.33 4.96
C MET A 364 8.73 0.69 6.42
N TRP A 365 7.78 0.47 7.33
CA TRP A 365 8.04 0.57 8.77
C TRP A 365 9.08 -0.46 9.20
N GLY A 366 8.94 -1.72 8.75
CA GLY A 366 9.94 -2.76 8.99
C GLY A 366 11.33 -2.37 8.48
N LEU A 367 11.40 -1.88 7.23
CA LEU A 367 12.65 -1.41 6.61
C LEU A 367 13.30 -0.27 7.42
N ALA A 368 12.52 0.74 7.81
CA ALA A 368 13.00 1.87 8.60
C ALA A 368 13.46 1.46 10.00
N SER A 369 12.77 0.52 10.62
CA SER A 369 13.07 0.05 11.98
C SER A 369 14.30 -0.81 12.04
N PHE A 370 14.40 -1.85 11.19
CA PHE A 370 15.42 -2.90 11.33
C PHE A 370 16.00 -3.38 9.99
N GLY A 371 15.83 -2.64 8.89
CA GLY A 371 16.37 -3.05 7.59
C GLY A 371 15.73 -4.33 7.05
N GLN A 372 16.55 -5.21 6.46
CA GLN A 372 16.08 -6.50 5.90
C GLN A 372 15.33 -7.35 6.94
N PRO A 373 15.83 -7.59 8.17
CA PRO A 373 15.11 -8.34 9.20
C PRO A 373 13.72 -7.78 9.54
N GLY A 374 13.57 -6.45 9.52
CA GLY A 374 12.27 -5.80 9.74
C GLY A 374 11.27 -6.07 8.63
N VAL A 375 11.70 -6.03 7.37
CA VAL A 375 10.85 -6.40 6.23
C VAL A 375 10.44 -7.87 6.30
N GLU A 376 11.39 -8.76 6.59
CA GLU A 376 11.14 -10.20 6.72
C GLU A 376 10.11 -10.50 7.81
N ALA A 377 10.25 -9.88 8.98
CA ALA A 377 9.32 -10.07 10.09
C ALA A 377 7.89 -9.58 9.75
N VAL A 378 7.75 -8.44 9.06
CA VAL A 378 6.44 -7.97 8.59
C VAL A 378 5.78 -8.98 7.65
N LEU A 379 6.54 -9.55 6.72
CA LEU A 379 6.02 -10.55 5.77
C LEU A 379 5.63 -11.84 6.48
N ASP A 380 6.44 -12.32 7.43
CA ASP A 380 6.15 -13.50 8.24
C ASP A 380 4.91 -13.32 9.12
N ILE A 381 4.75 -12.15 9.75
CA ILE A 381 3.58 -11.82 10.57
C ILE A 381 2.31 -11.89 9.72
N LEU A 382 2.27 -11.18 8.60
CA LEU A 382 1.10 -11.15 7.73
C LEU A 382 0.76 -12.53 7.16
N ARG A 383 1.77 -13.31 6.76
CA ARG A 383 1.58 -14.67 6.26
C ARG A 383 1.05 -15.61 7.36
N ARG A 384 1.61 -15.54 8.56
CA ARG A 384 1.16 -16.31 9.73
C ARG A 384 -0.28 -15.99 10.10
N GLU A 385 -0.63 -14.71 10.19
CA GLU A 385 -1.99 -14.27 10.47
C GLU A 385 -2.97 -14.73 9.38
N PHE A 386 -2.57 -14.64 8.10
CA PHE A 386 -3.39 -15.11 6.98
C PHE A 386 -3.63 -16.61 7.03
N GLN A 387 -2.59 -17.42 7.28
CA GLN A 387 -2.74 -18.87 7.47
C GLN A 387 -3.63 -19.21 8.66
N LEU A 388 -3.51 -18.43 9.75
CA LEU A 388 -4.32 -18.63 10.95
C LEU A 388 -5.81 -18.39 10.65
N ILE A 389 -6.16 -17.28 10.01
CA ILE A 389 -7.57 -16.99 9.69
C ILE A 389 -8.15 -17.99 8.68
N MET A 390 -7.37 -18.49 7.71
CA MET A 390 -7.81 -19.57 6.83
C MET A 390 -8.19 -20.82 7.62
N ARG A 391 -7.35 -21.26 8.57
CA ARG A 391 -7.66 -22.40 9.45
C ARG A 391 -8.90 -22.12 10.30
N GLN A 392 -8.98 -20.96 10.93
CA GLN A 392 -10.10 -20.57 11.78
C GLN A 392 -11.43 -20.43 11.02
N SER A 393 -11.39 -20.14 9.73
CA SER A 393 -12.59 -20.03 8.88
C SER A 393 -12.94 -21.32 8.14
N GLY A 394 -12.13 -22.40 8.31
CA GLY A 394 -12.38 -23.68 7.65
C GLY A 394 -12.10 -23.65 6.14
N VAL A 395 -11.09 -22.87 5.71
CA VAL A 395 -10.69 -22.78 4.30
C VAL A 395 -9.26 -23.27 4.15
N THR A 396 -9.05 -24.24 3.26
CA THR A 396 -7.77 -24.95 3.11
C THR A 396 -6.92 -24.47 1.93
N SER A 397 -7.49 -23.68 1.02
CA SER A 397 -6.74 -23.09 -0.09
C SER A 397 -7.23 -21.68 -0.44
N VAL A 398 -6.34 -20.84 -0.98
CA VAL A 398 -6.71 -19.50 -1.47
C VAL A 398 -7.86 -19.55 -2.49
N ARG A 399 -7.90 -20.59 -3.32
CA ARG A 399 -8.98 -20.78 -4.31
C ARG A 399 -10.36 -21.02 -3.69
N GLY A 400 -10.39 -21.48 -2.44
CA GLY A 400 -11.63 -21.69 -1.69
C GLY A 400 -12.15 -20.41 -1.01
N ILE A 401 -11.39 -19.33 -1.03
CA ILE A 401 -11.81 -18.03 -0.47
C ILE A 401 -12.71 -17.33 -1.49
N GLY A 402 -13.92 -16.95 -1.08
CA GLY A 402 -14.86 -16.24 -1.96
C GLY A 402 -15.95 -15.51 -1.16
N ALA A 403 -16.91 -14.92 -1.85
CA ALA A 403 -17.92 -14.05 -1.26
C ALA A 403 -18.77 -14.70 -0.16
N THR A 404 -18.92 -16.03 -0.16
CA THR A 404 -19.69 -16.77 0.86
C THR A 404 -18.99 -16.80 2.23
N GLN A 405 -17.70 -16.50 2.30
CA GLN A 405 -16.91 -16.47 3.53
C GLN A 405 -16.94 -15.11 4.25
N ILE A 406 -17.63 -14.12 3.69
CA ILE A 406 -17.76 -12.80 4.33
C ILE A 406 -19.23 -12.35 4.38
N VAL A 407 -19.52 -11.43 5.30
CA VAL A 407 -20.78 -10.70 5.41
C VAL A 407 -20.48 -9.21 5.35
N ASP A 408 -21.21 -8.49 4.52
CA ASP A 408 -21.18 -7.04 4.44
C ASP A 408 -22.18 -6.46 5.47
N ARG A 409 -21.66 -5.82 6.53
CA ARG A 409 -22.48 -5.25 7.63
C ARG A 409 -23.50 -4.20 7.19
N GLN A 410 -23.33 -3.62 5.99
CA GLN A 410 -24.29 -2.64 5.46
C GLN A 410 -25.40 -3.28 4.62
N ARG A 411 -25.28 -4.56 4.30
CA ARG A 411 -26.26 -5.31 3.52
C ARG A 411 -27.00 -6.40 4.32
N SER A 412 -26.64 -6.54 5.59
CA SER A 412 -27.24 -7.50 6.52
C SER A 412 -28.34 -6.87 7.39
#